data_bb1591afd0e68fbc409e4cf63ac439a9
#
_entry.id   bb1591afd0e68fbc409e4cf63ac439a9
#
_cell.length_a   1.000
_cell.length_b   1.000
_cell.length_c   1.000
_cell.angle_alpha   90.00
_cell.angle_beta   90.00
_cell.angle_gamma   90.00
#
_symmetry.space_group_name_H-M   'P 1'
#
loop_
_entity.id
_entity.type
_entity.pdbx_description
1 polymer ?
#
loop_
_entity_poly.entity_id
_entity_poly.type
_entity_poly.pdbx_seq_one_letter_code
_entity_poly.pdbx_strand_id
1 'polypeptide(L)'
;MAPILYMTLLSPPSRAVLITAQALGIELELKNVDLAKGEHRRPEYLQLNPLHTVPTLIDGETIITDSHAINAYLVRKYSSDDKLYPRDHSKRALVDQRLHFDTGILFNSFRNAAAPLFYRKSKEVPQETANQVVEAYRFLEAFLEKNKWTAGGEVTIADFSLAASVTSLDVLVPVDSLLFPKVTAWIQRFQELSYAKVNEPGLNDLKEVVKKCMA
;
A
#
# COMPACT_ATOMS: atom_id res chain seq x y z
N MET A 1 1.38 -25.70 4.27
CA MET A 1 1.63 -25.12 2.92
C MET A 1 1.81 -23.62 3.11
N ALA A 2 2.68 -22.99 2.31
CA ALA A 2 2.81 -21.54 2.31
C ALA A 2 1.50 -20.89 1.84
N PRO A 3 1.08 -19.75 2.41
CA PRO A 3 -0.08 -19.01 1.92
C PRO A 3 0.15 -18.54 0.48
N ILE A 4 -0.92 -18.49 -0.32
CA ILE A 4 -0.89 -18.08 -1.72
C ILE A 4 -1.37 -16.63 -1.80
N LEU A 5 -0.60 -15.74 -2.43
CA LEU A 5 -0.97 -14.35 -2.65
C LEU A 5 -1.16 -14.08 -4.15
N TYR A 6 -2.40 -13.84 -4.55
CA TYR A 6 -2.73 -13.29 -5.87
C TYR A 6 -2.49 -11.79 -5.86
N MET A 7 -1.60 -11.30 -6.73
CA MET A 7 -1.08 -9.95 -6.64
C MET A 7 -0.55 -9.42 -7.98
N THR A 8 -0.25 -8.15 -8.03
CA THR A 8 0.65 -7.56 -9.04
C THR A 8 1.58 -6.55 -8.37
N LEU A 9 2.83 -6.47 -8.80
CA LEU A 9 3.82 -5.54 -8.24
C LEU A 9 3.45 -4.06 -8.48
N LEU A 10 2.67 -3.75 -9.51
CA LEU A 10 2.17 -2.40 -9.76
C LEU A 10 1.18 -1.91 -8.71
N SER A 11 0.57 -2.82 -7.93
CA SER A 11 -0.44 -2.50 -6.93
C SER A 11 0.20 -2.11 -5.58
N PRO A 12 0.03 -0.86 -5.09
CA PRO A 12 0.48 -0.46 -3.74
C PRO A 12 -0.07 -1.38 -2.63
N PRO A 13 -1.38 -1.72 -2.61
CA PRO A 13 -1.93 -2.68 -1.65
C PRO A 13 -1.24 -4.05 -1.67
N SER A 14 -0.89 -4.57 -2.85
CA SER A 14 -0.15 -5.84 -2.96
C SER A 14 1.25 -5.73 -2.36
N ARG A 15 1.94 -4.63 -2.61
CA ARG A 15 3.27 -4.40 -2.03
C ARG A 15 3.23 -4.25 -0.51
N ALA A 16 2.19 -3.63 0.04
CA ALA A 16 2.00 -3.56 1.50
C ALA A 16 1.92 -4.95 2.14
N VAL A 17 1.27 -5.92 1.47
CA VAL A 17 1.24 -7.32 1.94
C VAL A 17 2.62 -7.96 1.84
N LEU A 18 3.36 -7.73 0.76
CA LEU A 18 4.73 -8.23 0.62
C LEU A 18 5.67 -7.68 1.70
N ILE A 19 5.56 -6.38 2.04
CA ILE A 19 6.32 -5.76 3.12
C ILE A 19 5.99 -6.44 4.45
N THR A 20 4.70 -6.66 4.73
CA THR A 20 4.26 -7.34 5.95
C THR A 20 4.80 -8.76 6.04
N ALA A 21 4.69 -9.53 4.96
CA ALA A 21 5.21 -10.91 4.90
C ALA A 21 6.73 -10.93 5.13
N GLN A 22 7.47 -10.03 4.48
CA GLN A 22 8.92 -9.91 4.65
C GLN A 22 9.31 -9.52 6.08
N ALA A 23 8.57 -8.60 6.70
CA ALA A 23 8.80 -8.18 8.09
C ALA A 23 8.57 -9.33 9.09
N LEU A 24 7.67 -10.26 8.77
CA LEU A 24 7.33 -11.43 9.57
C LEU A 24 8.19 -12.66 9.23
N GLY A 25 9.02 -12.60 8.18
CA GLY A 25 9.76 -13.76 7.69
C GLY A 25 8.87 -14.87 7.11
N ILE A 26 7.69 -14.50 6.58
CA ILE A 26 6.73 -15.45 5.98
C ILE A 26 7.05 -15.62 4.51
N GLU A 27 7.19 -16.86 4.07
CA GLU A 27 7.24 -17.20 2.65
C GLU A 27 5.82 -17.29 2.08
N LEU A 28 5.57 -16.56 0.97
CA LEU A 28 4.31 -16.58 0.24
C LEU A 28 4.52 -17.20 -1.15
N GLU A 29 3.60 -18.06 -1.59
CA GLU A 29 3.49 -18.44 -3.00
C GLU A 29 2.83 -17.30 -3.78
N LEU A 30 3.57 -16.65 -4.68
CA LEU A 30 3.08 -15.48 -5.43
C LEU A 30 2.42 -15.92 -6.74
N LYS A 31 1.17 -15.47 -6.97
CA LYS A 31 0.43 -15.62 -8.23
C LYS A 31 0.22 -14.25 -8.85
N ASN A 32 0.98 -13.95 -9.91
CA ASN A 32 0.79 -12.68 -10.61
C ASN A 32 -0.56 -12.64 -11.33
N VAL A 33 -1.28 -11.53 -11.21
CA VAL A 33 -2.55 -11.25 -11.87
C VAL A 33 -2.37 -10.06 -12.80
N ASP A 34 -2.42 -10.30 -14.10
CA ASP A 34 -2.29 -9.25 -15.13
C ASP A 34 -3.60 -8.47 -15.24
N LEU A 35 -3.62 -7.29 -14.58
CA LEU A 35 -4.81 -6.41 -14.59
C LEU A 35 -5.09 -5.83 -15.98
N ALA A 36 -4.05 -5.60 -16.80
CA ALA A 36 -4.20 -5.06 -18.13
C ALA A 36 -4.86 -6.07 -19.09
N LYS A 37 -4.58 -7.36 -18.89
CA LYS A 37 -5.27 -8.45 -19.60
C LYS A 37 -6.61 -8.85 -19.01
N GLY A 38 -7.04 -8.19 -17.93
CA GLY A 38 -8.34 -8.46 -17.31
C GLY A 38 -8.39 -9.78 -16.55
N GLU A 39 -7.26 -10.38 -16.15
CA GLU A 39 -7.23 -11.68 -15.47
C GLU A 39 -8.01 -11.69 -14.16
N HIS A 40 -8.04 -10.55 -13.44
CA HIS A 40 -8.84 -10.35 -12.24
C HIS A 40 -10.37 -10.42 -12.46
N ARG A 41 -10.83 -10.44 -13.72
CA ARG A 41 -12.25 -10.52 -14.13
C ARG A 41 -12.62 -11.86 -14.73
N ARG A 42 -11.68 -12.80 -14.81
CA ARG A 42 -11.98 -14.16 -15.29
C ARG A 42 -12.83 -14.92 -14.25
N PRO A 43 -13.73 -15.83 -14.71
CA PRO A 43 -14.61 -16.58 -13.82
C PRO A 43 -13.88 -17.27 -12.66
N GLU A 44 -12.70 -17.81 -12.91
CA GLU A 44 -11.89 -18.52 -11.90
C GLU A 44 -11.45 -17.57 -10.79
N TYR A 45 -11.04 -16.34 -11.14
CA TYR A 45 -10.63 -15.35 -10.15
C TYR A 45 -11.84 -14.76 -9.39
N LEU A 46 -12.96 -14.56 -10.07
CA LEU A 46 -14.19 -14.04 -9.45
C LEU A 46 -14.77 -15.00 -8.38
N GLN A 47 -14.52 -16.30 -8.49
CA GLN A 47 -14.87 -17.27 -7.45
C GLN A 47 -14.03 -17.08 -6.18
N LEU A 48 -12.79 -16.59 -6.30
CA LEU A 48 -11.91 -16.28 -5.16
C LEU A 48 -12.20 -14.89 -4.59
N ASN A 49 -12.40 -13.91 -5.48
CA ASN A 49 -12.61 -12.53 -5.10
C ASN A 49 -13.66 -11.86 -6.02
N PRO A 50 -14.93 -11.82 -5.60
CA PRO A 50 -16.00 -11.19 -6.38
C PRO A 50 -15.83 -9.68 -6.57
N LEU A 51 -14.96 -9.02 -5.77
CA LEU A 51 -14.61 -7.61 -5.93
C LEU A 51 -13.59 -7.38 -7.05
N HIS A 52 -13.06 -8.47 -7.66
CA HIS A 52 -12.08 -8.44 -8.76
C HIS A 52 -10.89 -7.49 -8.51
N THR A 53 -10.36 -7.50 -7.30
CA THR A 53 -9.23 -6.68 -6.86
C THR A 53 -8.03 -7.54 -6.50
N VAL A 54 -6.86 -6.92 -6.43
CA VAL A 54 -5.66 -7.50 -5.81
C VAL A 54 -5.22 -6.59 -4.66
N PRO A 55 -4.63 -7.17 -3.59
CA PRO A 55 -4.30 -8.57 -3.35
C PRO A 55 -5.49 -9.44 -2.91
N THR A 56 -5.34 -10.76 -3.11
CA THR A 56 -6.20 -11.77 -2.50
C THR A 56 -5.30 -12.85 -1.90
N LEU A 57 -5.44 -13.12 -0.60
CA LEU A 57 -4.69 -14.15 0.12
C LEU A 57 -5.53 -15.41 0.27
N ILE A 58 -4.91 -16.58 0.02
CA ILE A 58 -5.46 -17.89 0.36
C ILE A 58 -4.52 -18.54 1.38
N ASP A 59 -5.03 -18.89 2.55
CA ASP A 59 -4.29 -19.51 3.60
C ASP A 59 -5.09 -20.70 4.17
N GLY A 60 -4.81 -21.91 3.67
CA GLY A 60 -5.64 -23.08 3.86
C GLY A 60 -7.02 -22.88 3.25
N GLU A 61 -8.07 -22.98 4.07
CA GLU A 61 -9.45 -22.74 3.65
C GLU A 61 -9.88 -21.27 3.73
N THR A 62 -9.01 -20.39 4.28
CA THR A 62 -9.34 -18.98 4.49
C THR A 62 -8.96 -18.16 3.27
N ILE A 63 -9.93 -17.44 2.70
CA ILE A 63 -9.70 -16.49 1.61
C ILE A 63 -9.95 -15.08 2.16
N ILE A 64 -8.95 -14.20 2.03
CA ILE A 64 -9.03 -12.82 2.53
C ILE A 64 -8.73 -11.87 1.37
N THR A 65 -9.59 -10.89 1.20
CA THR A 65 -9.41 -9.75 0.31
C THR A 65 -9.17 -8.49 1.15
N ASP A 66 -8.72 -7.39 0.51
CA ASP A 66 -8.26 -6.16 1.16
C ASP A 66 -6.92 -6.31 1.89
N SER A 67 -5.95 -5.48 1.47
CA SER A 67 -4.57 -5.55 1.99
C SER A 67 -4.46 -5.26 3.49
N HIS A 68 -5.34 -4.41 4.03
CA HIS A 68 -5.32 -4.07 5.46
C HIS A 68 -5.81 -5.25 6.30
N ALA A 69 -6.86 -5.93 5.85
CA ALA A 69 -7.35 -7.16 6.48
C ALA A 69 -6.30 -8.27 6.38
N ILE A 70 -5.64 -8.42 5.22
CA ILE A 70 -4.57 -9.39 5.01
C ILE A 70 -3.39 -9.10 5.95
N ASN A 71 -2.92 -7.85 6.02
CA ASN A 71 -1.81 -7.45 6.89
C ASN A 71 -2.11 -7.74 8.36
N ALA A 72 -3.29 -7.34 8.84
CA ALA A 72 -3.74 -7.62 10.20
C ALA A 72 -3.81 -9.12 10.49
N TYR A 73 -4.34 -9.91 9.56
CA TYR A 73 -4.41 -11.36 9.66
C TYR A 73 -3.03 -12.01 9.74
N LEU A 74 -2.10 -11.62 8.85
CA LEU A 74 -0.75 -12.17 8.83
C LEU A 74 -0.03 -11.92 10.16
N VAL A 75 -0.09 -10.69 10.69
CA VAL A 75 0.51 -10.37 11.99
C VAL A 75 -0.15 -11.19 13.09
N ARG A 76 -1.49 -11.29 13.11
CA ARG A 76 -2.22 -12.02 14.17
C ARG A 76 -1.95 -13.52 14.16
N LYS A 77 -1.74 -14.10 13.00
CA LYS A 77 -1.54 -15.53 12.84
C LYS A 77 -0.08 -15.95 12.95
N TYR A 78 0.86 -15.17 12.42
CA TYR A 78 2.23 -15.58 12.22
C TYR A 78 3.26 -14.84 13.07
N SER A 79 2.92 -13.68 13.66
CA SER A 79 3.86 -12.98 14.54
C SER A 79 3.94 -13.64 15.91
N SER A 80 5.16 -13.68 16.46
CA SER A 80 5.40 -14.08 17.85
C SER A 80 5.04 -12.98 18.87
N ASP A 81 4.96 -11.72 18.42
CA ASP A 81 4.60 -10.56 19.23
C ASP A 81 3.50 -9.72 18.57
N ASP A 82 3.12 -8.60 19.18
CA ASP A 82 2.07 -7.72 18.67
C ASP A 82 2.56 -6.32 18.30
N LYS A 83 3.88 -6.14 18.11
CA LYS A 83 4.48 -4.83 17.80
C LYS A 83 3.91 -4.19 16.54
N LEU A 84 3.79 -4.97 15.45
CA LEU A 84 3.29 -4.49 14.17
C LEU A 84 1.77 -4.23 14.15
N TYR A 85 1.01 -4.89 15.06
CA TYR A 85 -0.45 -4.70 15.19
C TYR A 85 -0.87 -4.94 16.64
N PRO A 86 -0.78 -3.94 17.52
CA PRO A 86 -0.89 -4.07 18.96
C PRO A 86 -2.22 -4.68 19.42
N ARG A 87 -2.17 -5.42 20.54
CA ARG A 87 -3.38 -5.93 21.22
C ARG A 87 -4.01 -4.87 22.12
N ASP A 88 -3.22 -3.89 22.56
CA ASP A 88 -3.74 -2.74 23.28
C ASP A 88 -4.78 -1.99 22.45
N HIS A 89 -5.96 -1.76 23.01
CA HIS A 89 -7.11 -1.21 22.28
C HIS A 89 -6.84 0.20 21.75
N SER A 90 -6.17 1.05 22.53
CA SER A 90 -5.92 2.45 22.15
C SER A 90 -4.88 2.52 21.04
N LYS A 91 -3.78 1.78 21.16
CA LYS A 91 -2.75 1.70 20.12
C LYS A 91 -3.30 1.10 18.84
N ARG A 92 -4.10 0.03 18.95
CA ARG A 92 -4.75 -0.59 17.79
C ARG A 92 -5.69 0.36 17.09
N ALA A 93 -6.54 1.09 17.83
CA ALA A 93 -7.45 2.05 17.25
C ALA A 93 -6.72 3.13 16.43
N LEU A 94 -5.50 3.54 16.84
CA LEU A 94 -4.68 4.45 16.06
C LEU A 94 -4.16 3.78 14.78
N VAL A 95 -3.72 2.51 14.83
CA VAL A 95 -3.31 1.77 13.63
C VAL A 95 -4.49 1.64 12.67
N ASP A 96 -5.65 1.20 13.15
CA ASP A 96 -6.86 1.03 12.33
C ASP A 96 -7.29 2.37 11.71
N GLN A 97 -7.24 3.48 12.47
CA GLN A 97 -7.53 4.81 11.94
C GLN A 97 -6.60 5.17 10.76
N ARG A 98 -5.31 4.82 10.82
CA ARG A 98 -4.36 5.06 9.70
C ARG A 98 -4.63 4.16 8.51
N LEU A 99 -5.02 2.91 8.73
CA LEU A 99 -5.43 1.99 7.67
C LEU A 99 -6.70 2.51 6.96
N HIS A 100 -7.68 3.02 7.71
CA HIS A 100 -8.86 3.68 7.14
C HIS A 100 -8.52 4.98 6.38
N PHE A 101 -7.55 5.75 6.87
CA PHE A 101 -7.04 6.91 6.16
C PHE A 101 -6.40 6.53 4.83
N ASP A 102 -5.64 5.42 4.78
CA ASP A 102 -5.10 4.91 3.53
C ASP A 102 -6.22 4.56 2.55
N THR A 103 -7.17 3.71 2.94
CA THR A 103 -8.28 3.31 2.06
C THR A 103 -9.11 4.51 1.59
N GLY A 104 -9.49 5.40 2.51
CA GLY A 104 -10.44 6.48 2.23
C GLY A 104 -9.81 7.68 1.51
N ILE A 105 -8.52 7.91 1.70
CA ILE A 105 -7.85 9.14 1.23
C ILE A 105 -6.63 8.82 0.38
N LEU A 106 -5.56 8.22 0.92
CA LEU A 106 -4.30 8.07 0.17
C LEU A 106 -4.42 7.16 -1.04
N PHE A 107 -4.89 5.92 -0.85
CA PHE A 107 -5.03 4.98 -1.94
C PHE A 107 -6.13 5.41 -2.93
N ASN A 108 -7.18 6.06 -2.44
CA ASN A 108 -8.19 6.64 -3.33
C ASN A 108 -7.60 7.78 -4.17
N SER A 109 -6.76 8.64 -3.58
CA SER A 109 -6.02 9.68 -4.32
C SER A 109 -5.09 9.07 -5.37
N PHE A 110 -4.38 7.98 -5.04
CA PHE A 110 -3.58 7.24 -6.02
C PHE A 110 -4.43 6.72 -7.19
N ARG A 111 -5.57 6.09 -6.91
CA ARG A 111 -6.46 5.60 -7.97
C ARG A 111 -6.96 6.74 -8.88
N ASN A 112 -7.34 7.86 -8.29
CA ASN A 112 -7.83 9.02 -9.03
C ASN A 112 -6.73 9.67 -9.89
N ALA A 113 -5.50 9.71 -9.40
CA ALA A 113 -4.35 10.25 -10.14
C ALA A 113 -3.86 9.29 -11.24
N ALA A 114 -3.87 7.98 -10.99
CA ALA A 114 -3.40 6.96 -11.93
C ALA A 114 -4.42 6.65 -13.04
N ALA A 115 -5.72 6.67 -12.73
CA ALA A 115 -6.77 6.27 -13.67
C ALA A 115 -6.79 7.07 -14.99
N PRO A 116 -6.61 8.39 -15.02
CA PRO A 116 -6.51 9.14 -16.27
C PRO A 116 -5.37 8.67 -17.16
N LEU A 117 -4.21 8.38 -16.57
CA LEU A 117 -3.01 7.91 -17.28
C LEU A 117 -3.20 6.49 -17.82
N PHE A 118 -3.67 5.56 -16.99
CA PHE A 118 -3.70 4.13 -17.31
C PHE A 118 -4.89 3.73 -18.19
N TYR A 119 -6.04 4.40 -18.02
CA TYR A 119 -7.29 3.98 -18.67
C TYR A 119 -7.86 5.00 -19.65
N ARG A 120 -7.48 6.29 -19.54
CA ARG A 120 -8.07 7.37 -20.36
C ARG A 120 -7.05 7.99 -21.33
N LYS A 121 -5.82 7.46 -21.41
CA LYS A 121 -4.75 7.96 -22.27
C LYS A 121 -4.42 9.46 -22.04
N SER A 122 -4.65 9.97 -20.83
CA SER A 122 -4.16 11.28 -20.43
C SER A 122 -2.64 11.24 -20.33
N LYS A 123 -1.99 12.36 -20.61
CA LYS A 123 -0.53 12.52 -20.44
C LYS A 123 -0.16 13.24 -19.16
N GLU A 124 -1.15 13.62 -18.36
CA GLU A 124 -0.95 14.38 -17.12
C GLU A 124 -1.99 14.01 -16.06
N VAL A 125 -1.64 14.25 -14.80
CA VAL A 125 -2.58 14.18 -13.68
C VAL A 125 -3.37 15.50 -13.66
N PRO A 126 -4.72 15.46 -13.63
CA PRO A 126 -5.53 16.68 -13.56
C PRO A 126 -5.18 17.52 -12.32
N GLN A 127 -5.09 18.84 -12.47
CA GLN A 127 -4.68 19.73 -11.40
C GLN A 127 -5.54 19.62 -10.13
N GLU A 128 -6.84 19.44 -10.27
CA GLU A 128 -7.73 19.22 -9.12
C GLU A 128 -7.36 17.94 -8.35
N THR A 129 -7.04 16.85 -9.07
CA THR A 129 -6.58 15.61 -8.46
C THR A 129 -5.21 15.78 -7.78
N ALA A 130 -4.29 16.52 -8.41
CA ALA A 130 -3.00 16.84 -7.79
C ALA A 130 -3.18 17.64 -6.49
N ASN A 131 -4.11 18.58 -6.44
CA ASN A 131 -4.43 19.33 -5.22
C ASN A 131 -4.98 18.41 -4.10
N GLN A 132 -5.81 17.43 -4.44
CA GLN A 132 -6.31 16.42 -3.48
C GLN A 132 -5.18 15.55 -2.92
N VAL A 133 -4.20 15.19 -3.77
CA VAL A 133 -3.00 14.46 -3.32
C VAL A 133 -2.17 15.31 -2.34
N VAL A 134 -1.95 16.58 -2.66
CA VAL A 134 -1.25 17.54 -1.78
C VAL A 134 -1.97 17.67 -0.43
N GLU A 135 -3.29 17.70 -0.41
CA GLU A 135 -4.06 17.72 0.83
C GLU A 135 -3.90 16.42 1.64
N ALA A 136 -3.87 15.27 0.98
CA ALA A 136 -3.58 13.99 1.64
C ALA A 136 -2.19 13.99 2.30
N TYR A 137 -1.18 14.60 1.67
CA TYR A 137 0.14 14.78 2.27
C TYR A 137 0.11 15.70 3.49
N ARG A 138 -0.73 16.76 3.51
CA ARG A 138 -0.91 17.63 4.68
C ARG A 138 -1.46 16.87 5.89
N PHE A 139 -2.44 15.98 5.69
CA PHE A 139 -2.94 15.13 6.77
C PHE A 139 -1.86 14.19 7.30
N LEU A 140 -1.06 13.60 6.42
CA LEU A 140 0.02 12.72 6.82
C LEU A 140 1.13 13.49 7.57
N GLU A 141 1.49 14.68 7.11
CA GLU A 141 2.43 15.58 7.79
C GLU A 141 1.97 15.86 9.23
N ALA A 142 0.69 16.17 9.42
CA ALA A 142 0.10 16.41 10.74
C ALA A 142 0.14 15.17 11.65
N PHE A 143 -0.05 13.96 11.10
CA PHE A 143 0.08 12.72 11.89
C PHE A 143 1.51 12.50 12.39
N LEU A 144 2.48 12.89 11.59
CA LEU A 144 3.92 12.73 11.89
C LEU A 144 4.49 13.88 12.75
N GLU A 145 3.70 14.92 13.05
CA GLU A 145 4.19 16.06 13.80
C GLU A 145 4.67 15.72 15.21
N LYS A 146 3.97 14.81 15.89
CA LYS A 146 4.27 14.40 17.26
C LYS A 146 4.77 12.97 17.37
N ASN A 147 4.89 12.27 16.24
CA ASN A 147 5.18 10.85 16.21
C ASN A 147 6.31 10.52 15.23
N LYS A 148 7.09 9.51 15.61
CA LYS A 148 8.15 8.97 14.74
C LYS A 148 7.54 8.17 13.56
N TRP A 149 6.43 7.45 13.79
CA TRP A 149 5.69 6.63 12.85
C TRP A 149 4.23 7.08 12.81
N THR A 150 3.51 6.68 11.79
CA THR A 150 2.17 7.24 11.52
C THR A 150 1.15 6.98 12.63
N ALA A 151 1.30 5.87 13.36
CA ALA A 151 0.41 5.49 14.46
C ALA A 151 1.04 5.64 15.86
N GLY A 152 2.26 6.21 15.97
CA GLY A 152 2.92 6.37 17.27
C GLY A 152 4.46 6.33 17.21
N GLY A 153 5.09 5.83 18.27
CA GLY A 153 6.55 5.75 18.39
C GLY A 153 7.19 4.57 17.66
N GLU A 154 6.43 3.53 17.38
CA GLU A 154 6.90 2.28 16.76
C GLU A 154 6.25 2.07 15.39
N VAL A 155 6.99 1.39 14.49
CA VAL A 155 6.50 1.02 13.17
C VAL A 155 5.37 -0.02 13.27
N THR A 156 4.35 0.11 12.43
CA THR A 156 3.20 -0.79 12.39
C THR A 156 2.80 -1.12 10.96
N ILE A 157 1.84 -2.03 10.78
CA ILE A 157 1.27 -2.33 9.45
C ILE A 157 0.62 -1.11 8.79
N ALA A 158 0.26 -0.08 9.55
CA ALA A 158 -0.20 1.19 9.00
C ALA A 158 0.91 1.87 8.19
N ASP A 159 2.15 1.89 8.71
CA ASP A 159 3.29 2.46 7.99
C ASP A 159 3.59 1.70 6.69
N PHE A 160 3.38 0.37 6.68
CA PHE A 160 3.59 -0.44 5.48
C PHE A 160 2.59 -0.09 4.36
N SER A 161 1.30 0.04 4.73
CA SER A 161 0.24 0.41 3.80
C SER A 161 0.41 1.84 3.30
N LEU A 162 0.61 2.79 4.23
CA LEU A 162 0.78 4.19 3.87
C LEU A 162 2.05 4.42 3.03
N ALA A 163 3.17 3.75 3.35
CA ALA A 163 4.40 3.90 2.58
C ALA A 163 4.26 3.37 1.15
N ALA A 164 3.59 2.23 0.96
CA ALA A 164 3.31 1.70 -0.37
C ALA A 164 2.45 2.67 -1.19
N SER A 165 1.42 3.28 -0.57
CA SER A 165 0.54 4.27 -1.21
C SER A 165 1.28 5.58 -1.49
N VAL A 166 1.99 6.15 -0.51
CA VAL A 166 2.69 7.44 -0.64
C VAL A 166 3.82 7.37 -1.64
N THR A 167 4.67 6.32 -1.59
CA THR A 167 5.75 6.17 -2.58
C THR A 167 5.23 5.99 -4.01
N SER A 168 4.02 5.46 -4.18
CA SER A 168 3.36 5.38 -5.48
C SER A 168 2.76 6.70 -5.92
N LEU A 169 2.19 7.46 -4.98
CA LEU A 169 1.70 8.82 -5.23
C LEU A 169 2.83 9.77 -5.59
N ASP A 170 3.99 9.66 -4.94
CA ASP A 170 5.20 10.45 -5.21
C ASP A 170 5.68 10.33 -6.66
N VAL A 171 5.43 9.20 -7.33
CA VAL A 171 5.69 9.02 -8.76
C VAL A 171 4.77 9.87 -9.64
N LEU A 172 3.55 10.15 -9.19
CA LEU A 172 2.51 10.85 -9.95
C LEU A 172 2.45 12.34 -9.60
N VAL A 173 2.54 12.64 -8.31
CA VAL A 173 2.52 13.98 -7.73
C VAL A 173 3.62 14.01 -6.66
N PRO A 174 4.80 14.53 -6.97
CA PRO A 174 5.95 14.50 -6.08
C PRO A 174 5.70 15.13 -4.71
N VAL A 175 6.23 14.49 -3.66
CA VAL A 175 6.25 15.06 -2.31
C VAL A 175 7.24 16.22 -2.27
N ASP A 176 6.75 17.44 -2.05
CA ASP A 176 7.59 18.61 -1.85
C ASP A 176 8.22 18.55 -0.45
N SER A 177 9.52 18.30 -0.39
CA SER A 177 10.28 18.18 0.87
C SER A 177 10.33 19.46 1.71
N LEU A 178 10.09 20.62 1.11
CA LEU A 178 10.01 21.90 1.83
C LEU A 178 8.65 22.08 2.50
N LEU A 179 7.59 21.60 1.86
CA LEU A 179 6.22 21.66 2.40
C LEU A 179 5.93 20.48 3.35
N PHE A 180 6.54 19.32 3.12
CA PHE A 180 6.28 18.07 3.84
C PHE A 180 7.56 17.42 4.37
N PRO A 181 8.33 18.12 5.23
CA PRO A 181 9.62 17.62 5.72
C PRO A 181 9.50 16.35 6.58
N LYS A 182 8.40 16.19 7.32
CA LYS A 182 8.19 14.99 8.17
C LYS A 182 7.76 13.78 7.35
N VAL A 183 6.94 13.96 6.33
CA VAL A 183 6.61 12.91 5.36
C VAL A 183 7.88 12.46 4.67
N THR A 184 8.71 13.38 4.20
CA THR A 184 10.01 13.07 3.56
C THR A 184 10.93 12.29 4.49
N ALA A 185 11.09 12.74 5.73
CA ALA A 185 11.91 12.05 6.73
C ALA A 185 11.35 10.69 7.12
N TRP A 186 10.02 10.54 7.15
CA TRP A 186 9.36 9.26 7.41
C TRP A 186 9.56 8.26 6.25
N ILE A 187 9.43 8.70 4.99
CA ILE A 187 9.72 7.86 3.82
C ILE A 187 11.16 7.37 3.85
N GLN A 188 12.13 8.25 4.12
CA GLN A 188 13.55 7.89 4.22
C GLN A 188 13.77 6.84 5.31
N ARG A 189 13.24 7.07 6.52
CA ARG A 189 13.31 6.13 7.63
C ARG A 189 12.66 4.78 7.31
N PHE A 190 11.53 4.79 6.60
CA PHE A 190 10.88 3.57 6.15
C PHE A 190 11.77 2.78 5.18
N GLN A 191 12.42 3.45 4.22
CA GLN A 191 13.32 2.82 3.24
C GLN A 191 14.58 2.20 3.86
N GLU A 192 15.00 2.65 5.05
CA GLU A 192 16.13 2.07 5.80
C GLU A 192 15.78 0.70 6.40
N LEU A 193 14.50 0.35 6.52
CA LEU A 193 14.07 -0.95 7.05
C LEU A 193 14.39 -2.05 6.04
N SER A 194 15.05 -3.13 6.48
CA SER A 194 15.50 -4.22 5.61
C SER A 194 14.37 -4.84 4.79
N TYR A 195 13.19 -4.95 5.37
CA TYR A 195 11.99 -5.51 4.73
C TYR A 195 11.26 -4.52 3.81
N ALA A 196 11.57 -3.23 3.86
CA ALA A 196 10.98 -2.24 2.95
C ALA A 196 11.48 -2.37 1.51
N LYS A 197 12.66 -2.98 1.31
CA LYS A 197 13.27 -3.17 -0.02
C LYS A 197 12.38 -3.95 -1.00
N VAL A 198 11.50 -4.78 -0.51
CA VAL A 198 10.55 -5.52 -1.36
C VAL A 198 9.56 -4.61 -2.11
N ASN A 199 9.42 -3.33 -1.69
CA ASN A 199 8.62 -2.34 -2.38
C ASN A 199 9.29 -1.80 -3.66
N GLU A 200 10.62 -1.81 -3.74
CA GLU A 200 11.39 -1.15 -4.81
C GLU A 200 11.12 -1.69 -6.21
N PRO A 201 11.10 -3.01 -6.46
CA PRO A 201 10.87 -3.53 -7.81
C PRO A 201 9.56 -3.02 -8.41
N GLY A 202 8.45 -3.17 -7.67
CA GLY A 202 7.15 -2.72 -8.16
C GLY A 202 7.02 -1.20 -8.26
N LEU A 203 7.74 -0.44 -7.45
CA LEU A 203 7.81 1.02 -7.56
C LEU A 203 8.57 1.44 -8.82
N ASN A 204 9.65 0.73 -9.18
CA ASN A 204 10.39 0.98 -10.40
C ASN A 204 9.56 0.62 -11.64
N ASP A 205 8.84 -0.50 -11.62
CA ASP A 205 7.90 -0.85 -12.68
C ASP A 205 6.82 0.23 -12.85
N LEU A 206 6.28 0.75 -11.75
CA LEU A 206 5.30 1.84 -11.79
C LEU A 206 5.88 3.11 -12.43
N LYS A 207 7.12 3.50 -12.08
CA LYS A 207 7.81 4.66 -12.69
C LYS A 207 7.93 4.51 -14.19
N GLU A 208 8.32 3.33 -14.67
CA GLU A 208 8.45 3.06 -16.11
C GLU A 208 7.10 3.10 -16.82
N VAL A 209 6.04 2.56 -16.21
CA VAL A 209 4.68 2.62 -16.77
C VAL A 209 4.19 4.07 -16.86
N VAL A 210 4.33 4.85 -15.79
CA VAL A 210 3.93 6.26 -15.74
C VAL A 210 4.69 7.08 -16.77
N LYS A 211 6.01 6.90 -16.88
CA LYS A 211 6.85 7.57 -17.89
C LYS A 211 6.36 7.29 -19.30
N LYS A 212 5.99 6.05 -19.62
CA LYS A 212 5.44 5.68 -20.92
C LYS A 212 4.07 6.30 -21.18
N CYS A 213 3.23 6.44 -20.16
CA CYS A 213 1.91 7.06 -20.29
C CYS A 213 2.00 8.58 -20.51
N MET A 214 3.00 9.24 -19.91
CA MET A 214 3.20 10.69 -20.00
C MET A 214 3.98 11.14 -21.26
N ALA A 215 4.67 10.22 -21.93
CA ALA A 215 5.37 10.48 -23.20
C ALA A 215 4.38 10.60 -24.37
#